data_d0f1f7c9216ab3ca44f8b8af4e76c950
#
_entry.id   d0f1f7c9216ab3ca44f8b8af4e76c950
#
_cell.length_a   1.000
_cell.length_b   1.000
_cell.length_c   1.000
_cell.angle_alpha   90.00
_cell.angle_beta   90.00
_cell.angle_gamma   90.00
#
_symmetry.space_group_name_H-M   'P 1'
#
loop_
_entity.id
_entity.type
_entity.pdbx_description
1 polymer ?
#
loop_
_entity_poly.entity_id
_entity_poly.type
_entity_poly.pdbx_seq_one_letter_code
_entity_poly.pdbx_strand_id
1 'polypeptide(L)'
;MKIGVLRLASQAPFFLGIDRGYFAEAGVDAELVFFDAAVPATLAIASRDVDIAVIGFTPAFFNLAYFGGVVVIAGHSRELPGFPNTGVFASNKAWDAGIRTMADMRGRVIGLTTIGSTNHYAVARIAEKYGFDINDNHLVPAQGLGNLAAMLMGNQVDVASGAGTSFMGLIGQGKAHVIGWAGDEVSWQSTGLASHPRVIAEKRAALQAIIDTYERGASEYSAVLLDKNGDGTYKDPAKAEELLALISRWTSVPPAAIAKSLAYIDSRLDVGSIYEMVDWYRNQRMIEKGTDPKTFIDLCFVEGHINIPAAMKREC
;
A
#
# COMPACT_ATOMS: atom_id res chain seq x y z
N MET A 1 13.58 -2.97 18.37
CA MET A 1 13.16 -2.00 17.33
C MET A 1 11.66 -2.14 17.10
N LYS A 2 10.92 -1.04 17.16
CA LYS A 2 9.48 -1.03 16.94
C LYS A 2 9.17 -0.78 15.46
N ILE A 3 8.42 -1.68 14.85
CA ILE A 3 8.08 -1.65 13.42
C ILE A 3 6.56 -1.47 13.28
N GLY A 4 6.14 -0.33 12.75
CA GLY A 4 4.73 -0.02 12.51
C GLY A 4 4.21 -0.73 11.26
N VAL A 5 3.18 -1.53 11.40
CA VAL A 5 2.57 -2.32 10.32
C VAL A 5 1.04 -2.26 10.37
N LEU A 6 0.39 -2.66 9.29
CA LEU A 6 -1.06 -2.83 9.22
C LEU A 6 -1.39 -4.33 9.14
N ARG A 7 -2.62 -4.73 9.48
CA ARG A 7 -3.10 -6.11 9.32
C ARG A 7 -3.51 -6.40 7.88
N LEU A 8 -2.57 -6.26 6.94
CA LEU A 8 -2.77 -6.48 5.51
C LEU A 8 -1.82 -7.57 5.00
N ALA A 9 -2.24 -8.31 3.99
CA ALA A 9 -1.43 -9.37 3.40
C ALA A 9 -0.12 -8.85 2.78
N SER A 10 -0.08 -7.59 2.33
CA SER A 10 1.13 -6.93 1.86
C SER A 10 2.22 -6.80 2.93
N GLN A 11 1.88 -6.90 4.22
CA GLN A 11 2.86 -6.86 5.32
C GLN A 11 3.56 -8.21 5.57
N ALA A 12 3.28 -9.22 4.73
CA ALA A 12 3.85 -10.56 4.84
C ALA A 12 5.37 -10.62 5.06
N PRO A 13 6.22 -9.76 4.45
CA PRO A 13 7.65 -9.77 4.72
C PRO A 13 8.01 -9.58 6.20
N PHE A 14 7.28 -8.72 6.92
CA PHE A 14 7.49 -8.51 8.36
C PHE A 14 6.97 -9.68 9.19
N PHE A 15 5.84 -10.26 8.81
CA PHE A 15 5.29 -11.45 9.47
C PHE A 15 6.25 -12.64 9.32
N LEU A 16 6.81 -12.85 8.12
CA LEU A 16 7.86 -13.82 7.86
C LEU A 16 9.11 -13.52 8.70
N GLY A 17 9.53 -12.27 8.77
CA GLY A 17 10.67 -11.84 9.58
C GLY A 17 10.56 -12.28 11.04
N ILE A 18 9.35 -12.19 11.62
CA ILE A 18 9.07 -12.67 12.99
C ILE A 18 8.97 -14.20 13.04
N ASP A 19 8.07 -14.81 12.24
CA ASP A 19 7.74 -16.23 12.34
C ASP A 19 8.93 -17.16 11.94
N ARG A 20 9.76 -16.72 10.99
CA ARG A 20 10.97 -17.43 10.56
C ARG A 20 12.21 -17.11 11.40
N GLY A 21 12.12 -16.12 12.32
CA GLY A 21 13.24 -15.69 13.14
C GLY A 21 14.30 -14.86 12.41
N TYR A 22 14.00 -14.34 11.22
CA TYR A 22 14.99 -13.59 10.42
C TYR A 22 15.48 -12.32 11.13
N PHE A 23 14.63 -11.62 11.90
CA PHE A 23 15.04 -10.47 12.71
C PHE A 23 16.02 -10.89 13.81
N ALA A 24 15.74 -12.00 14.49
CA ALA A 24 16.62 -12.51 15.55
C ALA A 24 17.99 -12.94 14.98
N GLU A 25 18.00 -13.61 13.82
CA GLU A 25 19.24 -13.97 13.09
C GLU A 25 20.05 -12.73 12.70
N ALA A 26 19.38 -11.61 12.36
CA ALA A 26 20.01 -10.33 12.05
C ALA A 26 20.39 -9.52 13.29
N GLY A 27 20.21 -10.06 14.51
CA GLY A 27 20.50 -9.37 15.77
C GLY A 27 19.54 -8.23 16.11
N VAL A 28 18.33 -8.23 15.52
CA VAL A 28 17.31 -7.22 15.75
C VAL A 28 16.21 -7.79 16.65
N ASP A 29 16.07 -7.20 17.84
CA ASP A 29 14.89 -7.41 18.68
C ASP A 29 13.73 -6.58 18.13
N ALA A 30 12.89 -7.20 17.28
CA ALA A 30 11.82 -6.56 16.53
C ALA A 30 10.45 -6.77 17.19
N GLU A 31 9.72 -5.68 17.39
CA GLU A 31 8.34 -5.64 17.86
C GLU A 31 7.44 -5.05 16.77
N LEU A 32 6.39 -5.79 16.34
CA LEU A 32 5.40 -5.26 15.41
C LEU A 32 4.33 -4.47 16.17
N VAL A 33 4.15 -3.20 15.80
CA VAL A 33 3.11 -2.31 16.32
C VAL A 33 2.04 -2.14 15.24
N PHE A 34 0.80 -2.56 15.54
CA PHE A 34 -0.28 -2.56 14.57
C PHE A 34 -1.07 -1.27 14.56
N PHE A 35 -1.35 -0.76 13.35
CA PHE A 35 -2.18 0.41 13.10
C PHE A 35 -3.35 0.07 12.18
N ASP A 36 -4.47 0.79 12.33
CA ASP A 36 -5.68 0.60 11.52
C ASP A 36 -5.62 1.32 10.16
N ALA A 37 -4.67 2.26 10.00
CA ALA A 37 -4.46 3.03 8.76
C ALA A 37 -3.02 3.56 8.66
N ALA A 38 -2.61 3.96 7.45
CA ALA A 38 -1.27 4.49 7.18
C ALA A 38 -1.00 5.84 7.86
N VAL A 39 -2.02 6.70 8.04
CA VAL A 39 -1.83 8.03 8.66
C VAL A 39 -1.41 7.91 10.13
N PRO A 40 -2.07 7.14 11.01
CA PRO A 40 -1.59 6.90 12.36
C PRO A 40 -0.17 6.32 12.42
N ALA A 41 0.20 5.40 11.53
CA ALA A 41 1.55 4.86 11.45
C ALA A 41 2.58 5.95 11.11
N THR A 42 2.26 6.85 10.19
CA THR A 42 3.13 8.00 9.84
C THR A 42 3.30 8.96 11.01
N LEU A 43 2.23 9.25 11.76
CA LEU A 43 2.28 10.08 12.96
C LEU A 43 3.15 9.44 14.05
N ALA A 44 3.07 8.11 14.22
CA ALA A 44 3.89 7.37 15.17
C ALA A 44 5.39 7.41 14.83
N ILE A 45 5.77 7.52 13.54
CA ILE A 45 7.16 7.81 13.14
C ILE A 45 7.56 9.22 13.59
N ALA A 46 6.74 10.23 13.28
CA ALA A 46 7.04 11.62 13.59
C ALA A 46 7.16 11.86 15.11
N SER A 47 6.34 11.19 15.95
CA SER A 47 6.44 11.19 17.41
C SER A 47 7.56 10.29 17.97
N ARG A 48 8.13 9.41 17.14
CA ARG A 48 9.11 8.37 17.50
C ARG A 48 8.56 7.29 18.42
N ASP A 49 7.27 7.03 18.36
CA ASP A 49 6.63 5.90 19.04
C ASP A 49 7.00 4.56 18.38
N VAL A 50 7.35 4.61 17.08
CA VAL A 50 7.96 3.51 16.33
C VAL A 50 9.25 3.98 15.66
N ASP A 51 10.18 3.04 15.43
CA ASP A 51 11.48 3.31 14.80
C ASP A 51 11.34 3.39 13.26
N ILE A 52 10.51 2.56 12.68
CA ILE A 52 10.22 2.47 11.24
C ILE A 52 8.77 2.05 11.08
N ALA A 53 8.11 2.46 10.00
CA ALA A 53 6.78 1.94 9.67
C ALA A 53 6.54 1.88 8.16
N VAL A 54 5.58 1.04 7.77
CA VAL A 54 4.98 1.09 6.45
C VAL A 54 4.06 2.31 6.39
N ILE A 55 4.32 3.19 5.42
CA ILE A 55 3.55 4.41 5.18
C ILE A 55 2.85 4.35 3.83
N GLY A 56 1.73 5.08 3.71
CA GLY A 56 1.16 5.44 2.42
C GLY A 56 1.58 6.86 2.02
N PHE A 57 1.80 7.09 0.75
CA PHE A 57 2.11 8.41 0.20
C PHE A 57 0.87 9.29 0.18
N THR A 58 0.50 9.81 1.35
CA THR A 58 -0.70 10.62 1.61
C THR A 58 -0.32 12.08 1.89
N PRO A 59 -1.26 13.04 1.83
CA PRO A 59 -0.99 14.41 2.25
C PRO A 59 -0.42 14.53 3.65
N ALA A 60 -0.89 13.71 4.61
CA ALA A 60 -0.33 13.70 5.96
C ALA A 60 1.16 13.31 5.97
N PHE A 61 1.53 12.28 5.18
CA PHE A 61 2.93 11.92 5.01
C PHE A 61 3.74 13.08 4.37
N PHE A 62 3.30 13.61 3.23
CA PHE A 62 4.03 14.65 2.51
C PHE A 62 4.20 15.93 3.33
N ASN A 63 3.18 16.34 4.10
CA ASN A 63 3.28 17.51 4.98
C ASN A 63 4.26 17.26 6.14
N LEU A 64 4.23 16.08 6.77
CA LEU A 64 5.23 15.73 7.80
C LEU A 64 6.65 15.66 7.23
N ALA A 65 6.81 15.13 6.02
CA ALA A 65 8.08 15.07 5.31
C ALA A 65 8.61 16.47 4.97
N TYR A 66 7.74 17.38 4.50
CA TYR A 66 8.09 18.78 4.26
C TYR A 66 8.66 19.46 5.50
N PHE A 67 8.11 19.19 6.69
CA PHE A 67 8.61 19.72 7.95
C PHE A 67 9.77 18.89 8.58
N GLY A 68 10.29 17.91 7.84
CA GLY A 68 11.45 17.10 8.28
C GLY A 68 11.12 16.08 9.39
N GLY A 69 9.85 15.68 9.53
CA GLY A 69 9.42 14.70 10.54
C GLY A 69 9.56 13.25 10.12
N VAL A 70 9.64 12.98 8.80
CA VAL A 70 9.73 11.62 8.26
C VAL A 70 10.58 11.58 6.99
N VAL A 71 11.30 10.47 6.78
CA VAL A 71 12.11 10.19 5.60
C VAL A 71 11.80 8.78 5.10
N VAL A 72 11.56 8.64 3.80
CA VAL A 72 11.42 7.34 3.13
C VAL A 72 12.80 6.73 2.94
N ILE A 73 12.95 5.47 3.32
CA ILE A 73 14.23 4.75 3.24
C ILE A 73 14.16 3.51 2.34
N ALA A 74 12.95 3.01 2.04
CA ALA A 74 12.76 1.91 1.08
C ALA A 74 11.34 1.94 0.49
N GLY A 75 11.15 1.22 -0.62
CA GLY A 75 9.84 0.87 -1.14
C GLY A 75 9.15 -0.19 -0.28
N HIS A 76 7.86 -0.41 -0.56
CA HIS A 76 7.13 -1.54 0.01
C HIS A 76 6.22 -2.18 -1.04
N SER A 77 5.08 -1.59 -1.39
CA SER A 77 4.24 -2.12 -2.46
C SER A 77 4.08 -1.13 -3.61
N ARG A 78 4.03 -1.68 -4.81
CA ARG A 78 3.70 -0.95 -6.03
C ARG A 78 2.44 -1.52 -6.63
N GLU A 79 1.62 -0.65 -7.19
CA GLU A 79 0.52 -1.07 -8.03
C GLU A 79 1.07 -1.30 -9.44
N LEU A 80 0.93 -2.52 -9.92
CA LEU A 80 1.41 -2.95 -11.23
C LEU A 80 0.37 -3.85 -11.90
N PRO A 81 0.32 -3.88 -13.24
CA PRO A 81 -0.56 -4.80 -13.98
C PRO A 81 -0.32 -6.26 -13.58
N GLY A 82 -1.42 -7.00 -13.42
CA GLY A 82 -1.38 -8.42 -13.05
C GLY A 82 -1.23 -8.71 -11.55
N PHE A 83 -1.10 -7.66 -10.71
CA PHE A 83 -1.02 -7.80 -9.24
C PHE A 83 -2.26 -7.18 -8.58
N PRO A 84 -3.26 -8.00 -8.20
CA PRO A 84 -4.54 -7.52 -7.68
C PRO A 84 -4.42 -7.04 -6.23
N ASN A 85 -3.87 -5.85 -6.01
CA ASN A 85 -3.69 -5.25 -4.68
C ASN A 85 -4.78 -4.24 -4.34
N THR A 86 -4.80 -3.07 -5.00
CA THR A 86 -5.87 -2.09 -4.85
C THR A 86 -6.99 -2.38 -5.83
N GLY A 87 -8.15 -2.75 -5.29
CA GLY A 87 -9.36 -3.03 -6.09
C GLY A 87 -10.32 -1.86 -6.15
N VAL A 88 -11.14 -1.87 -7.20
CA VAL A 88 -12.33 -1.04 -7.32
C VAL A 88 -13.55 -1.96 -7.38
N PHE A 89 -14.52 -1.71 -6.51
CA PHE A 89 -15.63 -2.62 -6.24
C PHE A 89 -16.95 -1.90 -6.36
N ALA A 90 -17.93 -2.52 -7.02
CA ALA A 90 -19.30 -2.03 -7.09
C ALA A 90 -20.17 -2.70 -6.03
N SER A 91 -21.08 -1.93 -5.42
CA SER A 91 -22.17 -2.49 -4.62
C SER A 91 -23.16 -3.27 -5.49
N ASN A 92 -23.94 -4.18 -4.91
CA ASN A 92 -24.96 -4.94 -5.66
C ASN A 92 -25.93 -4.00 -6.38
N LYS A 93 -26.41 -2.94 -5.70
CA LYS A 93 -27.30 -1.94 -6.30
C LYS A 93 -26.67 -1.26 -7.52
N ALA A 94 -25.40 -0.85 -7.41
CA ALA A 94 -24.68 -0.19 -8.50
C ALA A 94 -24.41 -1.17 -9.65
N TRP A 95 -24.08 -2.41 -9.31
CA TRP A 95 -23.92 -3.48 -10.31
C TRP A 95 -25.21 -3.74 -11.07
N ASP A 96 -26.35 -3.87 -10.40
CA ASP A 96 -27.66 -4.08 -11.04
C ASP A 96 -28.08 -2.85 -11.87
N ALA A 97 -27.62 -1.66 -11.51
CA ALA A 97 -27.80 -0.42 -12.28
C ALA A 97 -26.82 -0.27 -13.47
N GLY A 98 -25.97 -1.27 -13.74
CA GLY A 98 -25.14 -1.34 -14.95
C GLY A 98 -23.68 -0.93 -14.77
N ILE A 99 -23.18 -0.66 -13.56
CA ILE A 99 -21.75 -0.40 -13.32
C ILE A 99 -20.98 -1.71 -13.46
N ARG A 100 -20.07 -1.78 -14.46
CA ARG A 100 -19.30 -2.99 -14.80
C ARG A 100 -17.80 -2.72 -14.91
N THR A 101 -17.43 -1.48 -15.23
CA THR A 101 -16.08 -1.06 -15.53
C THR A 101 -15.71 0.21 -14.77
N MET A 102 -14.44 0.56 -14.75
CA MET A 102 -14.00 1.81 -14.13
C MET A 102 -14.47 3.06 -14.86
N ALA A 103 -14.77 2.96 -16.17
CA ALA A 103 -15.37 4.07 -16.93
C ALA A 103 -16.77 4.43 -16.42
N ASP A 104 -17.50 3.47 -15.84
CA ASP A 104 -18.87 3.67 -15.34
C ASP A 104 -18.91 4.41 -13.99
N MET A 105 -17.74 4.72 -13.40
CA MET A 105 -17.64 5.42 -12.11
C MET A 105 -18.06 6.89 -12.18
N ARG A 106 -18.06 7.52 -13.36
CA ARG A 106 -18.38 8.95 -13.51
C ARG A 106 -19.77 9.29 -12.95
N GLY A 107 -19.82 10.34 -12.12
CA GLY A 107 -21.08 10.82 -11.50
C GLY A 107 -21.62 9.92 -10.38
N ARG A 108 -20.83 8.98 -9.86
CA ARG A 108 -21.24 8.03 -8.82
C ARG A 108 -20.82 8.46 -7.42
N VAL A 109 -21.40 7.80 -6.42
CA VAL A 109 -20.97 7.91 -5.02
C VAL A 109 -19.79 6.96 -4.81
N ILE A 110 -18.59 7.51 -4.58
CA ILE A 110 -17.36 6.72 -4.41
C ILE A 110 -16.92 6.76 -2.95
N GLY A 111 -16.89 5.59 -2.32
CA GLY A 111 -16.34 5.40 -0.98
C GLY A 111 -14.82 5.27 -1.01
N LEU A 112 -14.16 5.95 -0.08
CA LEU A 112 -12.72 5.94 0.15
C LEU A 112 -12.44 5.79 1.64
N THR A 113 -11.24 5.34 2.02
CA THR A 113 -10.87 5.34 3.45
C THR A 113 -10.82 6.76 4.00
N THR A 114 -10.12 7.66 3.30
CA THR A 114 -10.08 9.10 3.59
C THR A 114 -9.90 9.90 2.30
N ILE A 115 -10.33 11.15 2.29
CA ILE A 115 -9.96 12.09 1.23
C ILE A 115 -8.45 12.31 1.28
N GLY A 116 -7.77 12.21 0.14
CA GLY A 116 -6.32 12.25 0.05
C GLY A 116 -5.62 10.92 0.33
N SER A 117 -6.36 9.81 0.56
CA SER A 117 -5.72 8.48 0.65
C SER A 117 -5.05 8.10 -0.68
N THR A 118 -4.17 7.10 -0.64
CA THR A 118 -3.57 6.52 -1.86
C THR A 118 -4.63 5.96 -2.81
N ASN A 119 -5.76 5.48 -2.27
CA ASN A 119 -6.91 5.06 -3.07
C ASN A 119 -7.64 6.23 -3.74
N HIS A 120 -7.67 7.42 -3.10
CA HIS A 120 -8.18 8.64 -3.74
C HIS A 120 -7.30 9.03 -4.94
N TYR A 121 -5.98 9.01 -4.77
CA TYR A 121 -5.04 9.22 -5.88
C TYR A 121 -5.28 8.21 -7.01
N ALA A 122 -5.41 6.92 -6.69
CA ALA A 122 -5.64 5.87 -7.66
C ALA A 122 -6.91 6.11 -8.49
N VAL A 123 -8.05 6.33 -7.84
CA VAL A 123 -9.32 6.55 -8.58
C VAL A 123 -9.32 7.87 -9.35
N ALA A 124 -8.59 8.89 -8.90
CA ALA A 124 -8.42 10.14 -9.64
C ALA A 124 -7.60 9.91 -10.92
N ARG A 125 -6.50 9.17 -10.86
CA ARG A 125 -5.69 8.83 -12.04
C ARG A 125 -6.47 7.94 -13.02
N ILE A 126 -7.28 7.03 -12.51
CA ILE A 126 -8.21 6.22 -13.32
C ILE A 126 -9.25 7.12 -13.99
N ALA A 127 -9.86 8.05 -13.26
CA ALA A 127 -10.82 9.01 -13.81
C ALA A 127 -10.21 9.83 -14.96
N GLU A 128 -9.01 10.37 -14.78
CA GLU A 128 -8.25 11.07 -15.82
C GLU A 128 -8.04 10.20 -17.06
N LYS A 129 -7.63 8.93 -16.88
CA LYS A 129 -7.45 7.98 -17.99
C LYS A 129 -8.74 7.75 -18.78
N TYR A 130 -9.89 7.73 -18.11
CA TYR A 130 -11.21 7.56 -18.73
C TYR A 130 -11.89 8.87 -19.11
N GLY A 131 -11.19 10.01 -19.02
CA GLY A 131 -11.63 11.30 -19.55
C GLY A 131 -12.68 12.02 -18.69
N PHE A 132 -12.65 11.84 -17.36
CA PHE A 132 -13.49 12.60 -16.44
C PHE A 132 -12.71 13.07 -15.20
N ASP A 133 -13.20 14.12 -14.52
CA ASP A 133 -12.63 14.60 -13.28
C ASP A 133 -13.21 13.77 -12.12
N ILE A 134 -12.35 13.35 -11.18
CA ILE A 134 -12.80 12.67 -9.97
C ILE A 134 -13.78 13.52 -9.15
N ASN A 135 -13.69 14.85 -9.25
CA ASN A 135 -14.59 15.79 -8.62
C ASN A 135 -16.01 15.83 -9.25
N ASP A 136 -16.21 15.18 -10.40
CA ASP A 136 -17.57 14.91 -10.94
C ASP A 136 -18.33 13.91 -10.08
N ASN A 137 -17.65 13.23 -9.13
CA ASN A 137 -18.18 12.21 -8.25
C ASN A 137 -18.47 12.74 -6.85
N HIS A 138 -19.39 12.09 -6.14
CA HIS A 138 -19.56 12.34 -4.70
C HIS A 138 -18.63 11.42 -3.89
N LEU A 139 -17.57 11.99 -3.30
CA LEU A 139 -16.58 11.23 -2.52
C LEU A 139 -16.98 11.13 -1.06
N VAL A 140 -17.03 9.91 -0.51
CA VAL A 140 -17.46 9.63 0.86
C VAL A 140 -16.32 9.00 1.66
N PRO A 141 -15.77 9.68 2.70
CA PRO A 141 -14.74 9.11 3.56
C PRO A 141 -15.35 8.16 4.60
N ALA A 142 -14.91 6.90 4.61
CA ALA A 142 -15.38 5.86 5.54
C ALA A 142 -14.55 5.76 6.84
N GLN A 143 -13.41 6.45 6.92
CA GLN A 143 -12.47 6.47 8.05
C GLN A 143 -11.78 5.11 8.35
N GLY A 144 -11.94 4.12 7.46
CA GLY A 144 -11.27 2.81 7.58
C GLY A 144 -11.82 1.78 6.60
N LEU A 145 -11.04 0.72 6.36
CA LEU A 145 -11.39 -0.34 5.40
C LEU A 145 -12.62 -1.14 5.82
N GLY A 146 -12.78 -1.42 7.12
CA GLY A 146 -13.94 -2.14 7.64
C GLY A 146 -15.25 -1.38 7.42
N ASN A 147 -15.27 -0.08 7.75
CA ASN A 147 -16.42 0.79 7.49
C ASN A 147 -16.70 0.90 5.99
N LEU A 148 -15.66 1.04 5.16
CA LEU A 148 -15.79 1.13 3.72
C LEU A 148 -16.44 -0.13 3.13
N ALA A 149 -16.01 -1.31 3.59
CA ALA A 149 -16.61 -2.58 3.22
C ALA A 149 -18.08 -2.68 3.65
N ALA A 150 -18.41 -2.22 4.87
CA ALA A 150 -19.79 -2.18 5.37
C ALA A 150 -20.67 -1.21 4.56
N MET A 151 -20.16 -0.04 4.21
CA MET A 151 -20.87 0.95 3.37
C MET A 151 -21.16 0.39 1.97
N LEU A 152 -20.19 -0.31 1.36
CA LEU A 152 -20.38 -0.96 0.06
C LEU A 152 -21.44 -2.07 0.14
N MET A 153 -21.33 -2.95 1.14
CA MET A 153 -22.31 -4.03 1.37
C MET A 153 -23.71 -3.48 1.65
N GLY A 154 -23.81 -2.36 2.37
CA GLY A 154 -25.07 -1.68 2.68
C GLY A 154 -25.61 -0.81 1.56
N ASN A 155 -24.99 -0.79 0.37
CA ASN A 155 -25.33 0.07 -0.77
C ASN A 155 -25.38 1.57 -0.46
N GLN A 156 -24.58 2.03 0.53
CA GLN A 156 -24.44 3.45 0.90
C GLN A 156 -23.52 4.19 -0.06
N VAL A 157 -22.63 3.46 -0.72
CA VAL A 157 -21.80 3.93 -1.84
C VAL A 157 -22.02 3.05 -3.06
N ASP A 158 -21.91 3.64 -4.25
CA ASP A 158 -22.02 2.89 -5.50
C ASP A 158 -20.76 2.08 -5.76
N VAL A 159 -19.60 2.72 -5.52
CA VAL A 159 -18.27 2.16 -5.74
C VAL A 159 -17.41 2.38 -4.50
N ALA A 160 -16.50 1.46 -4.22
CA ALA A 160 -15.46 1.61 -3.20
C ALA A 160 -14.10 1.28 -3.80
N SER A 161 -13.04 1.99 -3.37
CA SER A 161 -11.66 1.64 -3.69
C SER A 161 -10.86 1.36 -2.42
N GLY A 162 -10.16 0.22 -2.38
CA GLY A 162 -9.40 -0.19 -1.21
C GLY A 162 -8.56 -1.45 -1.42
N ALA A 163 -7.83 -1.85 -0.37
CA ALA A 163 -7.04 -3.08 -0.39
C ALA A 163 -7.94 -4.30 -0.66
N GLY A 164 -7.63 -5.03 -1.73
CA GLY A 164 -8.47 -6.15 -2.22
C GLY A 164 -8.79 -7.18 -1.16
N THR A 165 -7.82 -7.55 -0.33
CA THR A 165 -8.00 -8.53 0.76
C THR A 165 -9.16 -8.19 1.71
N SER A 166 -9.44 -6.89 1.91
CA SER A 166 -10.55 -6.43 2.75
C SER A 166 -11.93 -6.65 2.13
N PHE A 167 -12.00 -6.86 0.82
CA PHE A 167 -13.26 -7.00 0.07
C PHE A 167 -13.51 -8.41 -0.47
N MET A 168 -12.46 -9.25 -0.59
CA MET A 168 -12.62 -10.59 -1.17
C MET A 168 -13.60 -11.48 -0.41
N GLY A 169 -13.77 -11.27 0.90
CA GLY A 169 -14.81 -11.95 1.68
C GLY A 169 -16.22 -11.58 1.25
N LEU A 170 -16.46 -10.31 0.97
CA LEU A 170 -17.76 -9.82 0.47
C LEU A 170 -18.05 -10.33 -0.95
N ILE A 171 -17.02 -10.31 -1.81
CA ILE A 171 -17.10 -10.83 -3.18
C ILE A 171 -17.46 -12.32 -3.16
N GLY A 172 -16.79 -13.11 -2.31
CA GLY A 172 -17.08 -14.55 -2.16
C GLY A 172 -18.49 -14.85 -1.65
N GLN A 173 -19.11 -13.90 -0.95
CA GLN A 173 -20.50 -13.99 -0.46
C GLN A 173 -21.53 -13.39 -1.42
N GLY A 174 -21.12 -12.89 -2.60
CA GLY A 174 -21.99 -12.20 -3.55
C GLY A 174 -22.57 -10.87 -3.03
N LYS A 175 -21.84 -10.20 -2.11
CA LYS A 175 -22.27 -8.93 -1.50
C LYS A 175 -21.70 -7.69 -2.20
N ALA A 176 -20.75 -7.87 -3.10
CA ALA A 176 -20.15 -6.84 -3.93
C ALA A 176 -19.50 -7.47 -5.16
N HIS A 177 -19.09 -6.66 -6.13
CA HIS A 177 -18.48 -7.09 -7.38
C HIS A 177 -17.16 -6.37 -7.63
N VAL A 178 -16.16 -7.08 -8.17
CA VAL A 178 -14.93 -6.44 -8.67
C VAL A 178 -15.24 -5.82 -10.02
N ILE A 179 -14.93 -4.53 -10.21
CA ILE A 179 -15.00 -3.86 -11.51
C ILE A 179 -13.63 -3.61 -12.12
N GLY A 180 -12.57 -3.82 -11.36
CA GLY A 180 -11.20 -3.81 -11.85
C GLY A 180 -10.16 -3.66 -10.75
N TRP A 181 -8.90 -3.73 -11.15
CA TRP A 181 -7.75 -3.53 -10.28
C TRP A 181 -7.01 -2.27 -10.70
N ALA A 182 -6.66 -1.44 -9.74
CA ALA A 182 -6.08 -0.14 -10.03
C ALA A 182 -4.71 -0.27 -10.71
N GLY A 183 -3.92 -1.30 -10.36
CA GLY A 183 -2.63 -1.57 -10.98
C GLY A 183 -2.69 -1.92 -12.48
N ASP A 184 -3.82 -2.45 -12.97
CA ASP A 184 -4.02 -2.71 -14.39
C ASP A 184 -4.29 -1.42 -15.19
N GLU A 185 -4.71 -0.37 -14.50
CA GLU A 185 -5.05 0.91 -15.10
C GLU A 185 -3.92 1.93 -15.04
N VAL A 186 -3.28 2.02 -13.87
CA VAL A 186 -2.17 2.93 -13.59
C VAL A 186 -1.17 2.25 -12.69
N SER A 187 0.12 2.52 -12.91
CA SER A 187 1.20 2.00 -12.06
C SER A 187 1.75 3.11 -11.18
N TRP A 188 1.96 2.84 -9.88
CA TRP A 188 2.58 3.80 -8.96
C TRP A 188 3.16 3.12 -7.72
N GLN A 189 4.02 3.86 -6.99
CA GLN A 189 4.49 3.47 -5.66
C GLN A 189 3.39 3.73 -4.64
N SER A 190 2.69 2.70 -4.17
CA SER A 190 1.54 2.92 -3.27
C SER A 190 1.96 3.10 -1.82
N THR A 191 2.98 2.38 -1.37
CA THR A 191 3.49 2.44 0.00
C THR A 191 5.02 2.34 0.04
N GLY A 192 5.61 2.82 1.13
CA GLY A 192 7.05 2.76 1.39
C GLY A 192 7.35 2.49 2.85
N LEU A 193 8.63 2.31 3.16
CA LEU A 193 9.15 2.23 4.52
C LEU A 193 9.76 3.58 4.88
N ALA A 194 9.37 4.13 6.01
CA ALA A 194 9.87 5.42 6.46
C ALA A 194 10.29 5.39 7.93
N SER A 195 11.20 6.29 8.27
CA SER A 195 11.70 6.47 9.62
C SER A 195 11.88 7.97 9.95
N HIS A 196 12.03 8.30 11.21
CA HIS A 196 12.34 9.66 11.63
C HIS A 196 13.84 9.97 11.41
N PRO A 197 14.22 11.18 10.92
CA PRO A 197 15.63 11.53 10.66
C PRO A 197 16.59 11.26 11.82
N ARG A 198 16.16 11.52 13.06
CA ARG A 198 16.98 11.22 14.26
C ARG A 198 17.18 9.72 14.47
N VAL A 199 16.16 8.90 14.23
CA VAL A 199 16.28 7.43 14.32
C VAL A 199 17.25 6.93 13.23
N ILE A 200 17.19 7.49 12.02
CA ILE A 200 18.13 7.19 10.95
C ILE A 200 19.57 7.52 11.39
N ALA A 201 19.80 8.70 11.98
CA ALA A 201 21.11 9.11 12.44
C ALA A 201 21.64 8.25 13.60
N GLU A 202 20.79 7.89 14.56
CA GLU A 202 21.14 7.17 15.77
C GLU A 202 21.22 5.64 15.60
N LYS A 203 20.39 5.08 14.67
CA LYS A 203 20.16 3.63 14.55
C LYS A 203 20.30 3.10 13.12
N ARG A 204 21.11 3.76 12.25
CA ARG A 204 21.22 3.43 10.84
C ARG A 204 21.50 1.94 10.59
N ALA A 205 22.46 1.35 11.31
CA ALA A 205 22.80 -0.06 11.17
C ALA A 205 21.63 -1.00 11.50
N ALA A 206 20.86 -0.69 12.56
CA ALA A 206 19.70 -1.47 12.93
C ALA A 206 18.55 -1.32 11.91
N LEU A 207 18.35 -0.13 11.34
CA LEU A 207 17.40 0.09 10.27
C LEU A 207 17.82 -0.68 9.00
N GLN A 208 19.12 -0.71 8.66
CA GLN A 208 19.63 -1.51 7.54
C GLN A 208 19.33 -2.98 7.75
N ALA A 209 19.61 -3.53 8.94
CA ALA A 209 19.30 -4.92 9.26
C ALA A 209 17.79 -5.24 9.17
N ILE A 210 16.92 -4.28 9.50
CA ILE A 210 15.48 -4.42 9.27
C ILE A 210 15.15 -4.45 7.77
N ILE A 211 15.74 -3.59 6.95
CA ILE A 211 15.52 -3.55 5.50
C ILE A 211 16.02 -4.85 4.86
N ASP A 212 17.21 -5.33 5.23
CA ASP A 212 17.76 -6.59 4.70
C ASP A 212 16.87 -7.78 5.07
N THR A 213 16.36 -7.81 6.30
CA THR A 213 15.39 -8.83 6.76
C THR A 213 14.06 -8.73 6.00
N TYR A 214 13.57 -7.52 5.77
CA TYR A 214 12.38 -7.26 4.97
C TYR A 214 12.57 -7.76 3.53
N GLU A 215 13.71 -7.49 2.89
CA GLU A 215 14.02 -7.97 1.53
C GLU A 215 14.04 -9.51 1.46
N ARG A 216 14.59 -10.17 2.48
CA ARG A 216 14.56 -11.64 2.59
C ARG A 216 13.12 -12.14 2.63
N GLY A 217 12.26 -11.53 3.47
CA GLY A 217 10.83 -11.88 3.56
C GLY A 217 10.07 -11.58 2.27
N ALA A 218 10.36 -10.45 1.61
CA ALA A 218 9.75 -10.08 0.33
C ALA A 218 10.14 -11.06 -0.79
N SER A 219 11.40 -11.53 -0.78
CA SER A 219 11.90 -12.53 -1.73
C SER A 219 11.20 -13.88 -1.53
N GLU A 220 11.03 -14.35 -0.28
CA GLU A 220 10.28 -15.57 0.02
C GLU A 220 8.81 -15.44 -0.40
N TYR A 221 8.15 -14.34 -0.06
CA TYR A 221 6.77 -14.05 -0.46
C TYR A 221 6.63 -14.10 -1.99
N SER A 222 7.51 -13.43 -2.71
CA SER A 222 7.47 -13.38 -4.18
C SER A 222 7.69 -14.75 -4.81
N ALA A 223 8.71 -15.48 -4.37
CA ALA A 223 9.03 -16.81 -4.90
C ALA A 223 7.91 -17.84 -4.65
N VAL A 224 7.21 -17.73 -3.52
CA VAL A 224 6.17 -18.69 -3.14
C VAL A 224 4.80 -18.32 -3.69
N LEU A 225 4.41 -17.04 -3.66
CA LEU A 225 3.04 -16.63 -3.96
C LEU A 225 2.86 -15.91 -5.30
N LEU A 226 3.90 -15.24 -5.81
CA LEU A 226 3.80 -14.47 -7.05
C LEU A 226 4.39 -15.21 -8.25
N ASP A 227 5.46 -16.00 -8.05
CA ASP A 227 6.09 -16.78 -9.10
C ASP A 227 5.32 -18.09 -9.35
N LYS A 228 4.33 -18.01 -10.26
CA LYS A 228 3.40 -19.09 -10.59
C LYS A 228 3.77 -19.77 -11.91
N ASN A 229 3.22 -20.96 -12.12
CA ASN A 229 3.23 -21.65 -13.41
C ASN A 229 2.43 -20.84 -14.45
N GLY A 230 2.62 -21.16 -15.74
CA GLY A 230 1.91 -20.48 -16.83
C GLY A 230 0.39 -20.64 -16.82
N ASP A 231 -0.14 -21.63 -16.08
CA ASP A 231 -1.57 -21.87 -15.86
C ASP A 231 -2.10 -21.14 -14.59
N GLY A 232 -1.25 -20.38 -13.91
CA GLY A 232 -1.58 -19.64 -12.70
C GLY A 232 -1.54 -20.45 -11.40
N THR A 233 -1.16 -21.73 -11.44
CA THR A 233 -0.98 -22.55 -10.24
C THR A 233 0.32 -22.21 -9.53
N TYR A 234 0.39 -22.45 -8.21
CA TYR A 234 1.62 -22.28 -7.45
C TYR A 234 2.65 -23.33 -7.83
N LYS A 235 3.93 -22.95 -7.97
CA LYS A 235 5.04 -23.86 -8.24
C LYS A 235 5.24 -24.87 -7.11
N ASP A 236 5.02 -24.45 -5.88
CA ASP A 236 5.03 -25.29 -4.67
C ASP A 236 3.74 -25.05 -3.88
N PRO A 237 2.68 -25.83 -4.15
CA PRO A 237 1.39 -25.68 -3.48
C PRO A 237 1.46 -25.82 -1.95
N ALA A 238 2.31 -26.70 -1.43
CA ALA A 238 2.44 -26.92 0.01
C ALA A 238 3.04 -25.68 0.71
N LYS A 239 4.09 -25.10 0.15
CA LYS A 239 4.65 -23.84 0.67
C LYS A 239 3.69 -22.68 0.53
N ALA A 240 2.93 -22.61 -0.56
CA ALA A 240 1.95 -21.56 -0.75
C ALA A 240 0.82 -21.66 0.30
N GLU A 241 0.32 -22.86 0.60
CA GLU A 241 -0.66 -23.12 1.65
C GLU A 241 -0.13 -22.71 3.03
N GLU A 242 1.12 -23.12 3.36
CA GLU A 242 1.78 -22.73 4.60
C GLU A 242 1.90 -21.22 4.76
N LEU A 243 2.38 -20.53 3.72
CA LEU A 243 2.58 -19.09 3.75
C LEU A 243 1.25 -18.32 3.81
N LEU A 244 0.24 -18.73 3.05
CA LEU A 244 -1.10 -18.16 3.12
C LEU A 244 -1.72 -18.35 4.53
N ALA A 245 -1.51 -19.51 5.15
CA ALA A 245 -1.94 -19.77 6.53
C ALA A 245 -1.19 -18.88 7.54
N LEU A 246 0.12 -18.68 7.35
CA LEU A 246 0.91 -17.75 8.16
C LEU A 246 0.35 -16.33 8.08
N ILE A 247 0.15 -15.80 6.88
CA ILE A 247 -0.41 -14.46 6.65
C ILE A 247 -1.82 -14.37 7.27
N SER A 248 -2.63 -15.40 7.13
CA SER A 248 -3.97 -15.47 7.71
C SER A 248 -3.97 -15.31 9.23
N ARG A 249 -3.02 -15.95 9.93
CA ARG A 249 -2.89 -15.80 11.41
C ARG A 249 -2.65 -14.36 11.84
N TRP A 250 -1.84 -13.61 11.07
CA TRP A 250 -1.51 -12.21 11.37
C TRP A 250 -2.61 -11.22 10.99
N THR A 251 -3.36 -11.52 9.93
CA THR A 251 -4.33 -10.59 9.34
C THR A 251 -5.79 -10.89 9.71
N SER A 252 -6.07 -12.13 10.17
CA SER A 252 -7.42 -12.67 10.34
C SER A 252 -8.24 -12.73 9.03
N VAL A 253 -7.56 -12.68 7.87
CA VAL A 253 -8.17 -12.82 6.54
C VAL A 253 -8.05 -14.29 6.09
N PRO A 254 -9.13 -14.92 5.59
CA PRO A 254 -9.06 -16.30 5.12
C PRO A 254 -8.01 -16.51 4.01
N PRO A 255 -7.23 -17.62 4.02
CA PRO A 255 -6.19 -17.90 3.01
C PRO A 255 -6.70 -17.77 1.56
N ALA A 256 -7.90 -18.27 1.28
CA ALA A 256 -8.51 -18.19 -0.04
C ALA A 256 -8.83 -16.75 -0.50
N ALA A 257 -9.07 -15.83 0.43
CA ALA A 257 -9.26 -14.40 0.13
C ALA A 257 -7.90 -13.72 -0.11
N ILE A 258 -6.87 -14.06 0.69
CA ILE A 258 -5.51 -13.57 0.49
C ILE A 258 -4.99 -13.97 -0.90
N ALA A 259 -5.15 -15.23 -1.30
CA ALA A 259 -4.68 -15.77 -2.57
C ALA A 259 -5.25 -15.04 -3.81
N LYS A 260 -6.40 -14.37 -3.66
CA LYS A 260 -7.08 -13.62 -4.73
C LYS A 260 -6.65 -12.14 -4.80
N SER A 261 -5.84 -11.66 -3.84
CA SER A 261 -5.44 -10.26 -3.78
C SER A 261 -4.02 -10.16 -3.22
N LEU A 262 -3.04 -10.51 -4.05
CA LEU A 262 -1.62 -10.50 -3.72
C LEU A 262 -0.96 -9.24 -4.28
N ALA A 263 -0.35 -8.45 -3.42
CA ALA A 263 0.37 -7.23 -3.79
C ALA A 263 1.73 -7.57 -4.42
N TYR A 264 2.19 -6.74 -5.36
CA TYR A 264 3.60 -6.70 -5.71
C TYR A 264 4.37 -5.98 -4.60
N ILE A 265 5.38 -6.64 -4.05
CA ILE A 265 6.17 -6.15 -2.90
C ILE A 265 7.63 -6.11 -3.29
N ASP A 266 8.27 -4.95 -3.11
CA ASP A 266 9.66 -4.70 -3.49
C ASP A 266 10.22 -3.54 -2.65
N SER A 267 11.44 -3.67 -2.12
CA SER A 267 12.13 -2.62 -1.37
C SER A 267 12.56 -1.42 -2.22
N ARG A 268 12.62 -1.56 -3.54
CA ARG A 268 13.01 -0.50 -4.46
C ARG A 268 11.88 0.52 -4.62
N LEU A 269 12.21 1.79 -4.54
CA LEU A 269 11.28 2.88 -4.81
C LEU A 269 11.15 3.15 -6.30
N ASP A 270 9.94 3.39 -6.76
CA ASP A 270 9.66 4.12 -7.99
C ASP A 270 9.63 5.62 -7.68
N VAL A 271 10.79 6.24 -7.78
CA VAL A 271 10.96 7.65 -7.39
C VAL A 271 10.16 8.57 -8.29
N GLY A 272 10.11 8.28 -9.59
CA GLY A 272 9.34 9.08 -10.56
C GLY A 272 7.87 9.15 -10.19
N SER A 273 7.25 8.03 -9.81
CA SER A 273 5.84 8.03 -9.42
C SER A 273 5.57 8.82 -8.12
N ILE A 274 6.57 8.93 -7.22
CA ILE A 274 6.43 9.78 -6.01
C ILE A 274 6.40 11.27 -6.41
N TYR A 275 7.20 11.70 -7.40
CA TYR A 275 7.13 13.05 -7.94
C TYR A 275 5.76 13.33 -8.56
N GLU A 276 5.21 12.41 -9.35
CA GLU A 276 3.87 12.54 -9.93
C GLU A 276 2.79 12.67 -8.84
N MET A 277 2.88 11.88 -7.76
CA MET A 277 1.96 12.01 -6.62
C MET A 277 2.09 13.37 -5.93
N VAL A 278 3.31 13.87 -5.69
CA VAL A 278 3.53 15.20 -5.11
C VAL A 278 2.92 16.27 -5.99
N ASP A 279 3.09 16.20 -7.31
CA ASP A 279 2.51 17.16 -8.23
C ASP A 279 0.97 17.11 -8.22
N TRP A 280 0.40 15.91 -8.22
CA TRP A 280 -1.05 15.74 -8.13
C TRP A 280 -1.61 16.33 -6.83
N TYR A 281 -1.07 15.95 -5.65
CA TYR A 281 -1.54 16.46 -4.36
C TYR A 281 -1.33 17.98 -4.22
N ARG A 282 -0.25 18.51 -4.80
CA ARG A 282 0.00 19.96 -4.83
C ARG A 282 -1.06 20.68 -5.66
N ASN A 283 -1.43 20.14 -6.83
CA ASN A 283 -2.49 20.67 -7.67
C ASN A 283 -3.86 20.63 -6.98
N GLN A 284 -4.10 19.59 -6.17
CA GLN A 284 -5.28 19.49 -5.32
C GLN A 284 -5.21 20.38 -4.06
N ARG A 285 -4.13 21.12 -3.84
CA ARG A 285 -3.89 21.97 -2.65
C ARG A 285 -3.94 21.21 -1.33
N MET A 286 -3.56 19.94 -1.32
CA MET A 286 -3.58 19.06 -0.15
C MET A 286 -2.23 19.03 0.58
N ILE A 287 -1.16 19.52 -0.05
CA ILE A 287 0.20 19.55 0.50
C ILE A 287 0.85 20.91 0.29
N GLU A 288 1.92 21.17 1.05
CA GLU A 288 2.72 22.38 0.95
C GLU A 288 3.35 22.53 -0.45
N LYS A 289 3.32 23.76 -0.99
CA LYS A 289 3.80 24.05 -2.35
C LYS A 289 5.29 23.72 -2.54
N GLY A 290 6.09 23.85 -1.48
CA GLY A 290 7.53 23.58 -1.48
C GLY A 290 7.91 22.11 -1.27
N THR A 291 6.95 21.19 -1.18
CA THR A 291 7.23 19.76 -1.01
C THR A 291 8.04 19.23 -2.20
N ASP A 292 9.23 18.68 -1.92
CA ASP A 292 10.16 18.17 -2.92
C ASP A 292 10.68 16.78 -2.46
N PRO A 293 10.43 15.70 -3.23
CA PRO A 293 10.85 14.35 -2.87
C PRO A 293 12.32 14.20 -2.52
N LYS A 294 13.21 14.99 -3.12
CA LYS A 294 14.65 14.93 -2.82
C LYS A 294 14.98 15.27 -1.36
N THR A 295 14.10 15.97 -0.63
CA THR A 295 14.35 16.38 0.77
C THR A 295 13.96 15.30 1.78
N PHE A 296 13.18 14.31 1.38
CA PHE A 296 12.64 13.28 2.26
C PHE A 296 12.78 11.84 1.75
N ILE A 297 13.60 11.59 0.73
CA ILE A 297 13.94 10.23 0.27
C ILE A 297 15.43 10.00 0.49
N ASP A 298 15.78 9.01 1.30
CA ASP A 298 17.15 8.49 1.46
C ASP A 298 17.29 7.22 0.59
N LEU A 299 17.99 7.35 -0.53
CA LEU A 299 18.21 6.25 -1.47
C LEU A 299 19.33 5.28 -1.05
N CYS A 300 19.93 5.48 0.13
CA CYS A 300 21.15 4.76 0.51
C CYS A 300 20.91 3.45 1.28
N PHE A 301 19.66 3.11 1.58
CA PHE A 301 19.30 1.86 2.25
C PHE A 301 19.10 0.69 1.30
N VAL A 302 18.75 0.96 0.05
CA VAL A 302 18.41 -0.06 -0.96
C VAL A 302 19.10 0.30 -2.28
N GLU A 303 19.52 -0.70 -3.03
CA GLU A 303 20.04 -0.53 -4.38
C GLU A 303 18.97 -0.72 -5.45
N GLY A 304 19.19 -0.15 -6.64
CA GLY A 304 18.37 -0.42 -7.83
C GLY A 304 16.99 0.24 -7.81
N HIS A 305 16.81 1.38 -7.11
CA HIS A 305 15.62 2.22 -7.26
C HIS A 305 15.34 2.55 -8.74
N ILE A 306 14.09 2.74 -9.10
CA ILE A 306 13.68 2.95 -10.49
C ILE A 306 13.17 4.38 -10.72
N ASN A 307 13.23 4.82 -11.98
CA ASN A 307 12.74 6.13 -12.41
C ASN A 307 13.31 7.30 -11.58
N ILE A 308 14.60 7.20 -11.19
CA ILE A 308 15.27 8.25 -10.40
C ILE A 308 15.46 9.47 -11.29
N PRO A 309 14.87 10.65 -10.96
CA PRO A 309 15.11 11.89 -11.69
C PRO A 309 16.58 12.28 -11.67
N ALA A 310 17.06 12.89 -12.76
CA ALA A 310 18.46 13.31 -12.87
C ALA A 310 18.90 14.28 -11.76
N ALA A 311 17.96 15.02 -11.16
CA ALA A 311 18.21 15.92 -10.04
C ALA A 311 18.46 15.18 -8.70
N MET A 312 18.12 13.89 -8.61
CA MET A 312 18.35 13.04 -7.44
C MET A 312 19.53 12.10 -7.72
N LYS A 313 20.74 12.62 -7.56
CA LYS A 313 21.93 11.75 -7.56
C LYS A 313 22.07 11.07 -6.20
N ARG A 314 22.38 9.77 -6.23
CA ARG A 314 22.72 9.00 -5.03
C ARG A 314 24.13 9.39 -4.59
N GLU A 315 24.24 10.01 -3.44
CA GLU A 315 25.51 10.23 -2.74
C GLU A 315 25.43 9.44 -1.41
N CYS A 316 25.85 8.21 -1.43
CA CYS A 316 25.98 7.36 -0.26
C CYS A 316 27.46 7.35 0.14
#